data_52ae4ec78c068b94375345650f56c8a9
#
_entry.id   52ae4ec78c068b94375345650f56c8a9
#
_cell.length_a   1.000
_cell.length_b   1.000
_cell.length_c   1.000
_cell.angle_alpha   90.00
_cell.angle_beta   90.00
_cell.angle_gamma   90.00
#
_symmetry.space_group_name_H-M   'P 1'
#
loop_
_entity.id
_entity.type
_entity.pdbx_description
1 polymer ?
#
loop_
_entity_poly.entity_id
_entity_poly.type
_entity_poly.pdbx_seq_one_letter_code
_entity_poly.pdbx_strand_id
1 'polypeptide(L)'
;VGAGTPEGYSKIMFKGSEYTHVFDKAMSNIKYAVNLKKKNKLSCTLGIQMVLMPEFKDEIIPFAKLALELGVDYGVIKHCSDDEFGTLGVDYSKYEDMYSLLTEAENLSNEQTKIIVKWNKIKDKGIPSYKRFYGPQFLLQISGSGLVAPSGMFFNARYSKFHMGNFADERFIDIFKSDRYSRIMNYLASPNFDAQYMMGTLPIQYYVSTALDNHAKGIKKIKPKNGNKPLHVNFI
;
A
#
# COMPACT_ATOMS: atom_id res chain seq x y z
N VAL A 1 1.95 5.74 -11.01
CA VAL A 1 1.06 6.25 -12.06
C VAL A 1 -0.36 6.19 -11.55
N GLY A 2 -1.03 7.36 -11.41
CA GLY A 2 -2.36 7.44 -10.78
C GLY A 2 -3.51 7.06 -11.71
N ALA A 3 -3.31 7.05 -13.02
CA ALA A 3 -4.31 6.79 -14.05
C ALA A 3 -3.69 6.15 -15.29
N GLY A 4 -4.51 5.64 -16.18
CA GLY A 4 -4.11 5.06 -17.47
C GLY A 4 -4.10 6.05 -18.62
N THR A 5 -4.72 7.23 -18.45
CA THR A 5 -4.83 8.28 -19.46
C THR A 5 -4.18 9.60 -19.00
N PRO A 6 -3.70 10.47 -19.93
CA PRO A 6 -3.20 11.80 -19.58
C PRO A 6 -4.23 12.65 -18.85
N GLU A 7 -5.49 12.60 -19.30
CA GLU A 7 -6.63 13.35 -18.74
C GLU A 7 -6.94 12.88 -17.32
N GLY A 8 -7.05 11.55 -17.12
CA GLY A 8 -7.26 10.96 -15.80
C GLY A 8 -6.11 11.26 -14.86
N TYR A 9 -4.87 11.19 -15.35
CA TYR A 9 -3.68 11.52 -14.57
C TYR A 9 -3.69 13.00 -14.13
N SER A 10 -4.00 13.92 -15.03
CA SER A 10 -4.10 15.34 -14.74
C SER A 10 -5.20 15.63 -13.71
N LYS A 11 -6.37 15.00 -13.88
CA LYS A 11 -7.50 15.14 -12.94
C LYS A 11 -7.16 14.64 -11.53
N ILE A 12 -6.53 13.48 -11.42
CA ILE A 12 -6.20 12.85 -10.13
C ILE A 12 -5.05 13.56 -9.43
N MET A 13 -3.96 13.83 -10.16
CA MET A 13 -2.72 14.33 -9.56
C MET A 13 -2.68 15.85 -9.42
N PHE A 14 -3.40 16.59 -10.27
CA PHE A 14 -3.30 18.04 -10.38
C PHE A 14 -4.66 18.76 -10.33
N LYS A 15 -5.71 18.09 -9.87
CA LYS A 15 -7.07 18.65 -9.75
C LYS A 15 -7.60 19.24 -11.07
N GLY A 16 -7.23 18.63 -12.21
CA GLY A 16 -7.68 19.05 -13.54
C GLY A 16 -6.87 20.17 -14.17
N SER A 17 -5.77 20.63 -13.57
CA SER A 17 -4.85 21.56 -14.21
C SER A 17 -4.18 20.91 -15.44
N GLU A 18 -3.88 21.70 -16.49
CA GLU A 18 -3.28 21.20 -17.74
C GLU A 18 -1.79 20.82 -17.56
N TYR A 19 -1.53 19.67 -16.96
CA TYR A 19 -0.19 19.10 -16.79
C TYR A 19 -0.03 17.76 -17.53
N THR A 20 -0.64 17.62 -18.71
CA THR A 20 -0.52 16.41 -19.55
C THR A 20 0.93 16.08 -19.89
N HIS A 21 1.78 17.09 -20.09
CA HIS A 21 3.21 16.91 -20.33
C HIS A 21 3.94 16.16 -19.20
N VAL A 22 3.44 16.21 -17.96
CA VAL A 22 4.02 15.46 -16.84
C VAL A 22 3.74 13.96 -16.99
N PHE A 23 2.55 13.62 -17.48
CA PHE A 23 2.23 12.23 -17.82
C PHE A 23 3.16 11.70 -18.93
N ASP A 24 3.30 12.42 -20.03
CA ASP A 24 4.16 12.04 -21.16
C ASP A 24 5.60 11.85 -20.73
N LYS A 25 6.12 12.75 -19.90
CA LYS A 25 7.47 12.66 -19.34
C LYS A 25 7.62 11.43 -18.46
N ALA A 26 6.63 11.12 -17.60
CA ALA A 26 6.64 9.93 -16.77
C ALA A 26 6.63 8.65 -17.62
N MET A 27 5.77 8.59 -18.65
CA MET A 27 5.71 7.47 -19.59
C MET A 27 7.02 7.27 -20.36
N SER A 28 7.61 8.36 -20.84
CA SER A 28 8.91 8.34 -21.53
C SER A 28 10.01 7.79 -20.62
N ASN A 29 10.05 8.19 -19.36
CA ASN A 29 11.02 7.70 -18.38
C ASN A 29 10.82 6.20 -18.08
N ILE A 30 9.58 5.73 -17.97
CA ILE A 30 9.29 4.31 -17.75
C ILE A 30 9.68 3.49 -18.98
N LYS A 31 9.32 3.94 -20.20
CA LYS A 31 9.75 3.30 -21.46
C LYS A 31 11.27 3.22 -21.57
N TYR A 32 11.97 4.28 -21.20
CA TYR A 32 13.44 4.30 -21.16
C TYR A 32 13.98 3.24 -20.18
N ALA A 33 13.45 3.17 -18.96
CA ALA A 33 13.87 2.19 -17.96
C ALA A 33 13.63 0.74 -18.41
N VAL A 34 12.48 0.46 -19.03
CA VAL A 34 12.15 -0.86 -19.59
C VAL A 34 13.13 -1.24 -20.70
N ASN A 35 13.44 -0.29 -21.62
CA ASN A 35 14.38 -0.52 -22.70
C ASN A 35 15.80 -0.74 -22.18
N LEU A 36 16.23 0.01 -21.17
CA LEU A 36 17.54 -0.16 -20.54
C LEU A 36 17.65 -1.54 -19.88
N LYS A 37 16.60 -1.96 -19.15
CA LYS A 37 16.51 -3.29 -18.56
C LYS A 37 16.67 -4.39 -19.62
N LYS A 38 15.91 -4.31 -20.72
CA LYS A 38 15.95 -5.29 -21.81
C LYS A 38 17.32 -5.33 -22.48
N LYS A 39 17.86 -4.15 -22.84
CA LYS A 39 19.15 -4.01 -23.52
C LYS A 39 20.32 -4.61 -22.70
N ASN A 40 20.33 -4.38 -21.40
CA ASN A 40 21.40 -4.83 -20.52
C ASN A 40 21.09 -6.15 -19.78
N LYS A 41 19.96 -6.81 -20.12
CA LYS A 41 19.51 -8.08 -19.49
C LYS A 41 19.50 -8.00 -17.95
N LEU A 42 19.01 -6.87 -17.41
CA LEU A 42 18.99 -6.65 -15.96
C LEU A 42 17.91 -7.52 -15.30
N SER A 43 18.22 -8.07 -14.13
CA SER A 43 17.30 -8.89 -13.34
C SER A 43 16.30 -8.12 -12.49
N CYS A 44 16.35 -6.77 -12.50
CA CYS A 44 15.43 -5.95 -11.73
C CYS A 44 13.98 -6.12 -12.26
N THR A 45 13.01 -5.96 -11.36
CA THR A 45 11.59 -5.99 -11.69
C THR A 45 11.06 -4.56 -11.74
N LEU A 46 10.42 -4.18 -12.85
CA LEU A 46 9.82 -2.86 -13.04
C LEU A 46 8.29 -2.99 -13.03
N GLY A 47 7.63 -2.20 -12.21
CA GLY A 47 6.17 -2.18 -12.15
C GLY A 47 5.62 -0.77 -11.99
N ILE A 48 4.35 -0.62 -12.36
CA ILE A 48 3.57 0.58 -12.11
C ILE A 48 2.41 0.27 -11.16
N GLN A 49 1.96 1.29 -10.42
CA GLN A 49 0.87 1.13 -9.46
C GLN A 49 -0.16 2.23 -9.61
N MET A 50 -1.42 1.83 -9.55
CA MET A 50 -2.58 2.72 -9.43
C MET A 50 -3.18 2.60 -8.03
N VAL A 51 -3.40 3.75 -7.37
CA VAL A 51 -4.24 3.86 -6.18
C VAL A 51 -5.62 4.30 -6.65
N LEU A 52 -6.55 3.35 -6.65
CA LEU A 52 -7.89 3.53 -7.20
C LEU A 52 -8.78 4.21 -6.16
N MET A 53 -9.40 5.32 -6.53
CA MET A 53 -10.59 5.87 -5.88
C MET A 53 -11.83 5.53 -6.70
N PRO A 54 -13.00 5.29 -6.08
CA PRO A 54 -14.19 4.83 -6.79
C PRO A 54 -14.65 5.73 -7.95
N GLU A 55 -14.48 7.04 -7.82
CA GLU A 55 -14.83 8.01 -8.87
C GLU A 55 -13.96 7.93 -10.14
N PHE A 56 -12.84 7.21 -10.07
CA PHE A 56 -11.92 7.02 -11.19
C PHE A 56 -11.94 5.58 -11.73
N LYS A 57 -13.06 4.87 -11.58
CA LYS A 57 -13.23 3.50 -12.07
C LYS A 57 -12.94 3.35 -13.57
N ASP A 58 -13.22 4.38 -14.35
CA ASP A 58 -13.02 4.38 -15.80
C ASP A 58 -11.53 4.32 -16.19
N GLU A 59 -10.61 4.59 -15.25
CA GLU A 59 -9.16 4.47 -15.45
C GLU A 59 -8.62 3.04 -15.24
N ILE A 60 -9.44 2.08 -14.78
CA ILE A 60 -9.01 0.70 -14.49
C ILE A 60 -8.48 0.01 -15.74
N ILE A 61 -9.29 -0.05 -16.79
CA ILE A 61 -8.92 -0.70 -18.06
C ILE A 61 -7.83 0.06 -18.80
N PRO A 62 -7.90 1.40 -18.95
CA PRO A 62 -6.80 2.18 -19.50
C PRO A 62 -5.47 1.96 -18.77
N PHE A 63 -5.44 1.89 -17.44
CA PHE A 63 -4.23 1.61 -16.69
C PHE A 63 -3.65 0.21 -16.98
N ALA A 64 -4.51 -0.81 -17.07
CA ALA A 64 -4.06 -2.16 -17.41
C ALA A 64 -3.45 -2.18 -18.83
N LYS A 65 -4.10 -1.57 -19.82
CA LYS A 65 -3.58 -1.44 -21.19
C LYS A 65 -2.26 -0.67 -21.24
N LEU A 66 -2.16 0.41 -20.48
CA LEU A 66 -0.92 1.20 -20.38
C LEU A 66 0.24 0.36 -19.82
N ALA A 67 0.00 -0.47 -18.80
CA ALA A 67 1.03 -1.35 -18.26
C ALA A 67 1.56 -2.34 -19.31
N LEU A 68 0.65 -2.92 -20.12
CA LEU A 68 1.04 -3.80 -21.22
C LEU A 68 1.81 -3.05 -22.32
N GLU A 69 1.35 -1.87 -22.72
CA GLU A 69 2.01 -1.03 -23.73
C GLU A 69 3.44 -0.63 -23.30
N LEU A 70 3.61 -0.23 -22.05
CA LEU A 70 4.90 0.11 -21.48
C LEU A 70 5.84 -1.10 -21.40
N GLY A 71 5.30 -2.31 -21.37
CA GLY A 71 6.04 -3.57 -21.26
C GLY A 71 6.75 -3.71 -19.91
N VAL A 72 6.15 -3.18 -18.84
CA VAL A 72 6.59 -3.39 -17.46
C VAL A 72 6.30 -4.82 -17.02
N ASP A 73 6.97 -5.31 -15.97
CA ASP A 73 6.73 -6.67 -15.49
C ASP A 73 5.35 -6.82 -14.83
N TYR A 74 4.84 -5.73 -14.22
CA TYR A 74 3.51 -5.74 -13.61
C TYR A 74 2.85 -4.37 -13.48
N GLY A 75 1.52 -4.34 -13.48
CA GLY A 75 0.68 -3.24 -13.06
C GLY A 75 -0.14 -3.63 -11.83
N VAL A 76 -0.08 -2.84 -10.75
CA VAL A 76 -0.85 -3.12 -9.53
C VAL A 76 -1.98 -2.12 -9.34
N ILE A 77 -3.17 -2.64 -9.06
CA ILE A 77 -4.33 -1.83 -8.68
C ILE A 77 -4.67 -2.12 -7.22
N LYS A 78 -4.73 -1.09 -6.40
CA LYS A 78 -5.14 -1.18 -4.99
C LYS A 78 -6.11 -0.06 -4.64
N HIS A 79 -6.97 -0.26 -3.63
CA HIS A 79 -7.85 0.80 -3.15
C HIS A 79 -7.06 1.98 -2.57
N CYS A 80 -7.66 3.16 -2.60
CA CYS A 80 -7.20 4.29 -1.79
C CYS A 80 -7.50 4.01 -0.32
N SER A 81 -6.55 4.26 0.55
CA SER A 81 -6.76 4.17 1.99
C SER A 81 -7.01 5.59 2.53
N ASP A 82 -8.11 5.74 3.25
CA ASP A 82 -8.42 6.97 3.96
C ASP A 82 -7.88 6.93 5.39
N ASP A 83 -7.96 8.03 6.11
CA ASP A 83 -7.72 8.06 7.54
C ASP A 83 -9.02 7.81 8.34
N GLU A 84 -8.92 7.72 9.66
CA GLU A 84 -10.06 7.49 10.56
C GLU A 84 -11.09 8.62 10.58
N PHE A 85 -10.78 9.77 9.98
CA PHE A 85 -11.69 10.92 9.86
C PHE A 85 -12.38 10.98 8.50
N GLY A 86 -12.02 10.09 7.57
CA GLY A 86 -12.55 10.13 6.22
C GLY A 86 -12.10 11.38 5.44
N THR A 87 -10.88 11.85 5.65
CA THR A 87 -10.36 13.10 5.09
C THR A 87 -10.39 13.13 3.56
N LEU A 88 -10.23 11.97 2.92
CA LEU A 88 -10.30 11.83 1.46
C LEU A 88 -11.71 11.52 0.97
N GLY A 89 -12.64 11.18 1.86
CA GLY A 89 -14.03 10.86 1.51
C GLY A 89 -14.18 9.58 0.70
N VAL A 90 -13.34 8.58 0.93
CA VAL A 90 -13.37 7.32 0.17
C VAL A 90 -14.60 6.49 0.54
N ASP A 91 -15.51 6.32 -0.40
CA ASP A 91 -16.66 5.43 -0.24
C ASP A 91 -16.28 3.99 -0.57
N TYR A 92 -15.90 3.22 0.45
CA TYR A 92 -15.45 1.84 0.29
C TYR A 92 -16.55 0.89 -0.21
N SER A 93 -17.84 1.22 -0.07
CA SER A 93 -18.95 0.39 -0.56
C SER A 93 -18.95 0.29 -2.09
N LYS A 94 -18.53 1.34 -2.78
CA LYS A 94 -18.50 1.41 -4.25
C LYS A 94 -17.45 0.52 -4.92
N TYR A 95 -16.49 -0.03 -4.15
CA TYR A 95 -15.52 -0.96 -4.75
C TYR A 95 -16.16 -2.27 -5.22
N GLU A 96 -17.30 -2.69 -4.65
CA GLU A 96 -18.01 -3.89 -5.10
C GLU A 96 -18.51 -3.75 -6.54
N ASP A 97 -18.96 -2.56 -6.93
CA ASP A 97 -19.46 -2.27 -8.28
C ASP A 97 -18.37 -2.38 -9.36
N MET A 98 -17.10 -2.41 -8.94
CA MET A 98 -15.94 -2.46 -9.84
C MET A 98 -15.33 -3.86 -9.97
N TYR A 99 -15.87 -4.88 -9.28
CA TYR A 99 -15.25 -6.21 -9.28
C TYR A 99 -15.16 -6.83 -10.68
N SER A 100 -16.14 -6.61 -11.54
CA SER A 100 -16.10 -7.07 -12.92
C SER A 100 -15.00 -6.39 -13.73
N LEU A 101 -14.87 -5.06 -13.63
CA LEU A 101 -13.81 -4.29 -14.30
C LEU A 101 -12.42 -4.67 -13.79
N LEU A 102 -12.28 -4.87 -12.49
CA LEU A 102 -11.01 -5.30 -11.88
C LEU A 102 -10.61 -6.69 -12.34
N THR A 103 -11.58 -7.62 -12.47
CA THR A 103 -11.36 -8.97 -13.01
C THR A 103 -11.00 -8.89 -14.48
N GLU A 104 -11.69 -8.05 -15.27
CA GLU A 104 -11.37 -7.82 -16.68
C GLU A 104 -9.93 -7.30 -16.83
N ALA A 105 -9.54 -6.34 -16.00
CA ALA A 105 -8.17 -5.80 -15.99
C ALA A 105 -7.12 -6.91 -15.73
N GLU A 106 -7.34 -7.79 -14.74
CA GLU A 106 -6.44 -8.93 -14.47
C GLU A 106 -6.36 -9.89 -15.67
N ASN A 107 -7.48 -10.13 -16.36
CA ASN A 107 -7.54 -11.00 -17.52
C ASN A 107 -6.76 -10.45 -18.75
N LEU A 108 -6.44 -9.16 -18.78
CA LEU A 108 -5.55 -8.57 -19.79
C LEU A 108 -4.08 -9.00 -19.62
N SER A 109 -3.72 -9.61 -18.49
CA SER A 109 -2.34 -10.09 -18.24
C SER A 109 -1.85 -10.99 -19.38
N ASN A 110 -0.57 -10.82 -19.72
CA ASN A 110 0.10 -11.69 -20.69
C ASN A 110 1.37 -12.32 -20.08
N GLU A 111 2.20 -12.98 -20.89
CA GLU A 111 3.44 -13.61 -20.42
C GLU A 111 4.45 -12.60 -19.86
N GLN A 112 4.52 -11.41 -20.46
CA GLN A 112 5.48 -10.36 -20.08
C GLN A 112 4.98 -9.50 -18.91
N THR A 113 3.71 -9.08 -18.93
CA THR A 113 3.14 -8.10 -17.97
C THR A 113 1.98 -8.72 -17.21
N LYS A 114 2.05 -8.68 -15.89
CA LYS A 114 0.95 -9.14 -15.02
C LYS A 114 0.18 -7.95 -14.45
N ILE A 115 -1.13 -7.97 -14.57
CA ILE A 115 -2.02 -7.05 -13.87
C ILE A 115 -2.46 -7.73 -12.57
N ILE A 116 -2.28 -7.03 -11.46
CA ILE A 116 -2.48 -7.58 -10.12
C ILE A 116 -3.43 -6.67 -9.35
N VAL A 117 -4.59 -7.17 -9.01
CA VAL A 117 -5.52 -6.49 -8.13
C VAL A 117 -5.26 -6.92 -6.68
N LYS A 118 -5.11 -5.96 -5.79
CA LYS A 118 -4.95 -6.23 -4.35
C LYS A 118 -6.31 -6.54 -3.71
N TRP A 119 -6.91 -7.69 -4.12
CA TRP A 119 -8.26 -8.10 -3.77
C TRP A 119 -8.55 -8.07 -2.27
N ASN A 120 -7.60 -8.47 -1.43
CA ASN A 120 -7.82 -8.45 0.01
C ASN A 120 -8.07 -7.02 0.49
N LYS A 121 -7.28 -6.05 -0.01
CA LYS A 121 -7.48 -4.63 0.30
C LYS A 121 -8.80 -4.09 -0.24
N ILE A 122 -9.13 -4.43 -1.49
CA ILE A 122 -10.39 -4.02 -2.14
C ILE A 122 -11.60 -4.53 -1.33
N LYS A 123 -11.55 -5.78 -0.86
CA LYS A 123 -12.65 -6.45 -0.14
C LYS A 123 -12.75 -6.06 1.34
N ASP A 124 -11.68 -5.55 1.94
CA ASP A 124 -11.64 -5.18 3.37
C ASP A 124 -12.43 -3.89 3.69
N LYS A 125 -12.89 -3.16 2.68
CA LYS A 125 -13.69 -1.93 2.84
C LYS A 125 -13.05 -0.90 3.80
N GLY A 126 -11.71 -0.89 3.88
CA GLY A 126 -10.96 0.03 4.73
C GLY A 126 -11.01 -0.26 6.23
N ILE A 127 -11.75 -1.26 6.67
CA ILE A 127 -11.92 -1.59 8.10
C ILE A 127 -11.01 -2.75 8.48
N PRO A 128 -10.06 -2.58 9.42
CA PRO A 128 -9.25 -3.68 9.91
C PRO A 128 -10.07 -4.76 10.61
N SER A 129 -9.77 -6.03 10.32
CA SER A 129 -10.45 -7.18 10.93
C SER A 129 -9.91 -7.54 12.33
N TYR A 130 -8.78 -6.94 12.73
CA TYR A 130 -8.12 -7.19 14.03
C TYR A 130 -8.45 -6.09 15.05
N LYS A 131 -8.40 -6.45 16.33
CA LYS A 131 -8.54 -5.51 17.45
C LYS A 131 -7.19 -5.08 18.04
N ARG A 132 -6.17 -5.93 17.95
CA ARG A 132 -4.84 -5.70 18.51
C ARG A 132 -3.82 -5.50 17.40
N PHE A 133 -3.01 -4.47 17.51
CA PHE A 133 -2.03 -4.14 16.47
C PHE A 133 -0.65 -4.71 16.79
N TYR A 134 -0.43 -5.95 16.37
CA TYR A 134 0.85 -6.65 16.58
C TYR A 134 1.91 -6.33 15.51
N GLY A 135 1.50 -5.82 14.35
CA GLY A 135 2.38 -5.59 13.22
C GLY A 135 3.63 -4.74 13.49
N PRO A 136 3.56 -3.67 14.32
CA PRO A 136 4.72 -2.84 14.63
C PRO A 136 5.86 -3.57 15.34
N GLN A 137 5.60 -4.68 16.02
CA GLN A 137 6.65 -5.50 16.64
C GLN A 137 7.58 -6.13 15.61
N PHE A 138 7.13 -6.25 14.35
CA PHE A 138 7.88 -6.84 13.24
C PHE A 138 8.36 -5.79 12.25
N LEU A 139 7.72 -4.63 12.19
CA LEU A 139 8.03 -3.58 11.23
C LEU A 139 7.67 -2.20 11.80
N LEU A 140 8.68 -1.44 12.19
CA LEU A 140 8.57 -0.02 12.52
C LEU A 140 8.75 0.83 11.26
N GLN A 141 8.28 2.07 11.33
CA GLN A 141 8.51 3.05 10.29
C GLN A 141 9.30 4.24 10.81
N ILE A 142 10.12 4.81 9.91
CA ILE A 142 10.95 5.98 10.19
C ILE A 142 10.63 7.00 9.11
N SER A 143 10.30 8.22 9.54
CA SER A 143 10.05 9.33 8.61
C SER A 143 11.35 9.88 8.01
N GLY A 144 11.24 10.70 6.98
CA GLY A 144 12.38 11.41 6.41
C GLY A 144 13.08 12.38 7.38
N SER A 145 12.42 12.78 8.48
CA SER A 145 13.01 13.58 9.56
C SER A 145 13.62 12.75 10.69
N GLY A 146 13.66 11.41 10.54
CA GLY A 146 14.21 10.52 11.58
C GLY A 146 13.22 10.11 12.66
N LEU A 147 11.97 10.59 12.66
CA LEU A 147 10.97 10.22 13.64
C LEU A 147 10.60 8.73 13.53
N VAL A 148 10.62 8.03 14.66
CA VAL A 148 10.26 6.60 14.76
C VAL A 148 8.82 6.47 15.27
N ALA A 149 8.00 5.74 14.51
CA ALA A 149 6.61 5.49 14.87
C ALA A 149 6.17 4.06 14.49
N PRO A 150 5.08 3.53 15.08
CA PRO A 150 4.57 2.18 14.79
C PRO A 150 4.13 2.01 13.33
N SER A 151 3.62 3.07 12.72
CA SER A 151 3.12 3.11 11.34
C SER A 151 3.23 4.51 10.78
N GLY A 152 3.26 4.66 9.45
CA GLY A 152 3.35 5.95 8.77
C GLY A 152 2.22 6.91 9.09
N MET A 153 1.04 6.42 9.42
CA MET A 153 -0.08 7.25 9.87
C MET A 153 0.27 8.04 11.14
N PHE A 154 1.07 7.47 12.02
CA PHE A 154 1.42 8.10 13.29
C PHE A 154 2.51 9.17 13.20
N PHE A 155 3.03 9.48 12.02
CA PHE A 155 3.98 10.59 11.87
C PHE A 155 3.34 11.97 12.03
N ASN A 156 2.02 12.07 11.89
CA ASN A 156 1.32 13.34 12.13
C ASN A 156 1.41 13.75 13.61
N ALA A 157 1.59 15.05 13.87
CA ALA A 157 1.73 15.60 15.22
C ALA A 157 0.54 15.27 16.14
N ARG A 158 -0.68 15.12 15.61
CA ARG A 158 -1.87 14.69 16.37
C ARG A 158 -1.71 13.32 17.04
N TYR A 159 -0.78 12.49 16.54
CA TYR A 159 -0.45 11.17 17.08
C TYR A 159 0.86 11.14 17.88
N SER A 160 1.32 12.28 18.39
CA SER A 160 2.58 12.39 19.15
C SER A 160 2.69 11.39 20.32
N LYS A 161 1.57 10.95 20.88
CA LYS A 161 1.53 9.89 21.90
C LYS A 161 2.13 8.56 21.43
N PHE A 162 2.19 8.31 20.09
CA PHE A 162 2.78 7.13 19.49
C PHE A 162 4.19 7.37 18.92
N HIS A 163 4.75 8.56 19.05
CA HIS A 163 6.13 8.83 18.65
C HIS A 163 7.09 8.16 19.63
N MET A 164 7.98 7.34 19.15
CA MET A 164 8.87 6.52 19.97
C MET A 164 10.21 7.19 20.27
N GLY A 165 10.66 8.07 19.39
CA GLY A 165 11.92 8.79 19.45
C GLY A 165 12.31 9.32 18.08
N ASN A 166 13.50 9.90 17.95
CA ASN A 166 14.00 10.42 16.69
C ASN A 166 15.48 10.04 16.48
N PHE A 167 15.80 9.48 15.34
CA PHE A 167 17.17 9.12 14.96
C PHE A 167 18.13 10.32 14.83
N ALA A 168 17.61 11.52 14.62
CA ALA A 168 18.45 12.70 14.60
C ALA A 168 19.01 13.03 15.99
N ASP A 169 18.31 12.62 17.04
CA ASP A 169 18.60 13.00 18.42
C ASP A 169 19.19 11.85 19.25
N GLU A 170 18.86 10.60 18.92
CA GLU A 170 19.24 9.42 19.72
C GLU A 170 19.47 8.17 18.86
N ARG A 171 20.26 7.22 19.39
CA ARG A 171 20.51 5.94 18.67
C ARG A 171 19.27 5.06 18.71
N PHE A 172 19.01 4.32 17.65
CA PHE A 172 17.86 3.40 17.57
C PHE A 172 17.81 2.39 18.72
N ILE A 173 18.98 1.90 19.15
CA ILE A 173 19.02 0.91 20.24
C ILE A 173 18.53 1.50 21.56
N ASP A 174 18.75 2.80 21.78
CA ASP A 174 18.31 3.50 23.00
C ASP A 174 16.78 3.74 22.91
N ILE A 175 16.25 4.12 21.74
CA ILE A 175 14.82 4.19 21.49
C ILE A 175 14.17 2.82 21.75
N PHE A 176 14.72 1.75 21.16
CA PHE A 176 14.18 0.40 21.24
C PHE A 176 14.16 -0.16 22.68
N LYS A 177 15.13 0.21 23.51
CA LYS A 177 15.21 -0.20 24.92
C LYS A 177 14.45 0.72 25.88
N SER A 178 13.87 1.81 25.39
CA SER A 178 13.20 2.78 26.24
C SER A 178 11.87 2.28 26.81
N ASP A 179 11.50 2.77 27.98
CA ASP A 179 10.17 2.55 28.56
C ASP A 179 9.04 3.11 27.67
N ARG A 180 9.35 4.19 26.94
CA ARG A 180 8.39 4.79 26.00
C ARG A 180 8.04 3.81 24.88
N TYR A 181 9.04 3.18 24.25
CA TYR A 181 8.85 2.15 23.25
C TYR A 181 8.00 1.01 23.81
N SER A 182 8.38 0.48 24.96
CA SER A 182 7.69 -0.66 25.60
C SER A 182 6.23 -0.34 25.91
N ARG A 183 5.95 0.84 26.48
CA ARG A 183 4.57 1.29 26.77
C ARG A 183 3.72 1.39 25.51
N ILE A 184 4.26 2.00 24.45
CA ILE A 184 3.53 2.14 23.17
C ILE A 184 3.24 0.76 22.58
N MET A 185 4.23 -0.14 22.52
CA MET A 185 4.05 -1.48 21.95
C MET A 185 3.04 -2.31 22.74
N ASN A 186 3.10 -2.25 24.06
CA ASN A 186 2.14 -2.95 24.93
C ASN A 186 0.71 -2.40 24.74
N TYR A 187 0.56 -1.09 24.60
CA TYR A 187 -0.74 -0.48 24.35
C TYR A 187 -1.32 -0.93 23.00
N LEU A 188 -0.51 -0.91 21.93
CA LEU A 188 -0.94 -1.34 20.59
C LEU A 188 -1.35 -2.82 20.56
N ALA A 189 -0.68 -3.67 21.32
CA ALA A 189 -1.01 -5.09 21.47
C ALA A 189 -2.17 -5.36 22.42
N SER A 190 -2.68 -4.35 23.12
CA SER A 190 -3.77 -4.50 24.10
C SER A 190 -5.14 -4.46 23.41
N PRO A 191 -6.20 -5.00 24.05
CA PRO A 191 -7.57 -4.89 23.55
C PRO A 191 -8.13 -3.47 23.60
N ASN A 192 -7.45 -2.54 24.28
CA ASN A 192 -7.86 -1.13 24.43
C ASN A 192 -7.41 -0.27 23.26
N PHE A 193 -6.60 -0.81 22.34
CA PHE A 193 -6.20 -0.07 21.14
C PHE A 193 -7.35 0.00 20.14
N ASP A 194 -7.58 1.18 19.58
CA ASP A 194 -8.55 1.36 18.51
C ASP A 194 -7.91 1.05 17.16
N ALA A 195 -8.33 -0.06 16.56
CA ALA A 195 -7.81 -0.51 15.27
C ALA A 195 -8.13 0.43 14.10
N GLN A 196 -9.03 1.41 14.24
CA GLN A 196 -9.32 2.40 13.19
C GLN A 196 -8.09 3.22 12.82
N TYR A 197 -7.17 3.45 13.75
CA TYR A 197 -5.87 4.07 13.44
C TYR A 197 -5.04 3.28 12.42
N MET A 198 -5.48 2.07 12.06
CA MET A 198 -4.75 1.18 11.15
C MET A 198 -5.23 1.26 9.71
N MET A 199 -6.18 2.10 9.39
CA MET A 199 -6.52 2.42 8.01
C MET A 199 -5.26 2.94 7.31
N GLY A 200 -4.97 2.43 6.11
CA GLY A 200 -3.76 2.82 5.38
C GLY A 200 -2.44 2.20 5.84
N THR A 201 -2.45 1.22 6.74
CA THR A 201 -1.22 0.51 7.15
C THR A 201 -0.56 -0.26 6.02
N LEU A 202 0.73 -0.54 6.20
CA LEU A 202 1.45 -1.44 5.31
C LEU A 202 0.82 -2.85 5.35
N PRO A 203 0.71 -3.53 4.19
CA PRO A 203 0.11 -4.86 4.12
C PRO A 203 0.72 -5.86 5.11
N ILE A 204 2.04 -5.84 5.31
CA ILE A 204 2.70 -6.75 6.24
C ILE A 204 2.21 -6.56 7.68
N GLN A 205 2.08 -5.30 8.14
CA GLN A 205 1.56 -5.00 9.48
C GLN A 205 0.10 -5.46 9.63
N TYR A 206 -0.71 -5.25 8.58
CA TYR A 206 -2.09 -5.68 8.53
C TYR A 206 -2.23 -7.20 8.63
N TYR A 207 -1.52 -7.95 7.78
CA TYR A 207 -1.61 -9.42 7.77
C TYR A 207 -1.07 -10.06 9.03
N VAL A 208 0.04 -9.55 9.57
CA VAL A 208 0.61 -10.03 10.83
C VAL A 208 -0.36 -9.78 11.98
N SER A 209 -0.93 -8.57 12.08
CA SER A 209 -1.90 -8.24 13.13
C SER A 209 -3.16 -9.10 13.03
N THR A 210 -3.71 -9.28 11.82
CA THR A 210 -4.87 -10.16 11.58
C THR A 210 -4.57 -11.59 11.99
N ALA A 211 -3.41 -12.13 11.59
CA ALA A 211 -3.04 -13.52 11.90
C ALA A 211 -2.86 -13.74 13.40
N LEU A 212 -2.15 -12.86 14.09
CA LEU A 212 -1.86 -12.99 15.51
C LEU A 212 -3.09 -12.71 16.39
N ASP A 213 -3.92 -11.73 16.05
CA ASP A 213 -5.16 -11.45 16.77
C ASP A 213 -6.16 -12.61 16.64
N ASN A 214 -6.28 -13.21 15.45
CA ASN A 214 -7.08 -14.42 15.25
C ASN A 214 -6.54 -15.62 16.02
N HIS A 215 -5.21 -15.79 16.04
CA HIS A 215 -4.57 -16.84 16.83
C HIS A 215 -4.85 -16.66 18.34
N ALA A 216 -4.70 -15.44 18.86
CA ALA A 216 -4.98 -15.12 20.26
C ALA A 216 -6.44 -15.34 20.65
N LYS A 217 -7.38 -15.25 19.69
CA LYS A 217 -8.81 -15.57 19.87
C LYS A 217 -9.14 -17.06 19.69
N GLY A 218 -8.16 -17.90 19.35
CA GLY A 218 -8.38 -19.31 19.02
C GLY A 218 -9.12 -19.58 17.71
N ILE A 219 -9.33 -18.53 16.88
CA ILE A 219 -10.14 -18.61 15.65
C ILE A 219 -9.40 -19.35 14.54
N LYS A 220 -8.08 -19.16 14.44
CA LYS A 220 -7.26 -19.75 13.37
C LYS A 220 -5.86 -20.12 13.86
N LYS A 221 -5.43 -21.35 13.55
CA LYS A 221 -4.03 -21.74 13.76
C LYS A 221 -3.16 -21.15 12.63
N ILE A 222 -2.05 -20.53 13.00
CA ILE A 222 -1.05 -20.10 12.04
C ILE A 222 -0.33 -21.35 11.53
N LYS A 223 -0.48 -21.64 10.23
CA LYS A 223 0.27 -22.72 9.57
C LYS A 223 1.29 -22.10 8.63
N PRO A 224 2.53 -22.57 8.59
CA PRO A 224 3.47 -22.20 7.54
C PRO A 224 2.84 -22.49 6.18
N LYS A 225 2.87 -21.55 5.28
CA LYS A 225 2.40 -21.75 3.92
C LYS A 225 3.62 -22.09 3.07
N ASN A 226 3.78 -23.35 2.70
CA ASN A 226 4.67 -23.74 1.61
C ASN A 226 4.03 -23.20 0.31
N GLY A 227 4.42 -22.01 -0.09
CA GLY A 227 3.86 -21.34 -1.25
C GLY A 227 4.94 -21.09 -2.31
N ASN A 228 4.51 -21.02 -3.57
CA ASN A 228 5.36 -20.53 -4.64
C ASN A 228 5.89 -19.14 -4.28
N LYS A 229 7.12 -18.84 -4.70
CA LYS A 229 7.68 -17.49 -4.53
C LYS A 229 6.70 -16.46 -5.09
N PRO A 230 6.41 -15.38 -4.37
CA PRO A 230 5.55 -14.33 -4.91
C PRO A 230 6.15 -13.75 -6.17
N LEU A 231 5.32 -13.31 -7.11
CA LEU A 231 5.76 -12.70 -8.36
C LEU A 231 6.68 -11.49 -8.08
N HIS A 232 6.48 -10.85 -6.92
CA HIS A 232 7.22 -9.68 -6.45
C HIS A 232 7.64 -9.90 -5.00
N VAL A 233 8.92 -10.23 -4.79
CA VAL A 233 9.48 -10.40 -3.44
C VAL A 233 9.54 -9.07 -2.69
N ASN A 234 9.70 -7.96 -3.42
CA ASN A 234 9.94 -6.63 -2.85
C ASN A 234 8.70 -5.71 -2.91
N PHE A 235 7.55 -6.21 -3.38
CA PHE A 235 6.34 -5.42 -3.46
C PHE A 235 5.39 -5.81 -2.32
N ILE A 236 5.48 -5.03 -1.25
CA ILE A 236 4.66 -5.20 -0.04
C ILE A 236 3.35 -4.45 -0.17
#